data_4a27e10faf192b7d45dcac6b667c7e43
#
_entry.id   4a27e10faf192b7d45dcac6b667c7e43
#
_cell.length_a   1.000
_cell.length_b   1.000
_cell.length_c   1.000
_cell.angle_alpha   90.00
_cell.angle_beta   90.00
_cell.angle_gamma   90.00
#
_symmetry.space_group_name_H-M   'P 1'
#
loop_
_entity.id
_entity.type
_entity.pdbx_description
1 polymer ?
#
loop_
_entity_poly.entity_id
_entity_poly.type
_entity_poly.pdbx_seq_one_letter_code
_entity_poly.pdbx_strand_id
1 'polypeptide(L)'
;MAEDAGNRRTFFRDAFGRLAREVARRAADRVVARRWFRPPGAAPEVAFLASCTRCGACVDVCPAHAIRRAPASAGLAAGTPILEPSIQACVVCVDIPCARACPTSALVVPPDGWDGIRLGVLSLDVDRCITFHGASCGVCARSCPVGERALAMDRGGRPVLKPEGCVGCGVCVTACVTTPSSLSLALVPEELL
;
A
#
# COMPACT_ATOMS: atom_id res chain seq x y z
N MET A 1 16.69 -53.73 -24.04
CA MET A 1 16.07 -53.10 -22.84
C MET A 1 17.09 -52.13 -22.20
N ALA A 2 17.32 -50.96 -22.84
CA ALA A 2 18.32 -49.96 -22.37
C ALA A 2 17.86 -48.50 -22.57
N GLU A 3 16.55 -48.21 -22.60
CA GLU A 3 16.05 -46.85 -22.88
C GLU A 3 15.54 -46.09 -21.63
N ASP A 4 15.52 -46.69 -20.44
CA ASP A 4 14.87 -46.10 -19.27
C ASP A 4 15.83 -45.31 -18.32
N ALA A 5 17.15 -45.38 -18.51
CA ALA A 5 18.10 -44.71 -17.62
C ALA A 5 18.29 -43.21 -17.92
N GLY A 6 17.99 -42.76 -19.13
CA GLY A 6 18.11 -41.34 -19.53
C GLY A 6 17.00 -40.46 -18.99
N ASN A 7 15.80 -41.01 -18.86
CA ASN A 7 14.59 -40.25 -18.46
C ASN A 7 14.57 -39.88 -16.96
N ARG A 8 15.10 -40.73 -16.10
CA ARG A 8 15.15 -40.46 -14.65
C ARG A 8 16.09 -39.33 -14.28
N ARG A 9 17.28 -39.23 -14.89
CA ARG A 9 18.25 -38.19 -14.63
C ARG A 9 17.77 -36.80 -15.10
N THR A 10 17.13 -36.72 -16.27
CA THR A 10 16.53 -35.50 -16.78
C THR A 10 15.33 -35.07 -15.92
N PHE A 11 14.48 -36.00 -15.53
CA PHE A 11 13.33 -35.74 -14.64
C PHE A 11 13.78 -35.15 -13.28
N PHE A 12 14.78 -35.78 -12.64
CA PHE A 12 15.33 -35.26 -11.36
C PHE A 12 15.96 -33.89 -11.52
N ARG A 13 16.71 -33.63 -12.59
CA ARG A 13 17.33 -32.33 -12.85
C ARG A 13 16.29 -31.25 -13.07
N ASP A 14 15.22 -31.54 -13.80
CA ASP A 14 14.16 -30.58 -14.08
C ASP A 14 13.26 -30.34 -12.83
N ALA A 15 12.98 -31.37 -12.06
CA ALA A 15 12.28 -31.26 -10.79
C ALA A 15 13.09 -30.42 -9.77
N PHE A 16 14.39 -30.71 -9.65
CA PHE A 16 15.28 -29.94 -8.77
C PHE A 16 15.45 -28.51 -9.21
N GLY A 17 15.53 -28.27 -10.53
CA GLY A 17 15.57 -26.91 -11.10
C GLY A 17 14.28 -26.11 -10.87
N ARG A 18 13.10 -26.74 -10.88
CA ARG A 18 11.85 -26.10 -10.52
C ARG A 18 11.77 -25.78 -9.03
N LEU A 19 12.14 -26.73 -8.18
CA LEU A 19 12.17 -26.55 -6.72
C LEU A 19 13.14 -25.45 -6.32
N ALA A 20 14.35 -25.45 -6.88
CA ALA A 20 15.36 -24.41 -6.60
C ALA A 20 14.87 -23.02 -7.02
N ARG A 21 14.23 -22.89 -8.19
CA ARG A 21 13.62 -21.63 -8.64
C ARG A 21 12.49 -21.18 -7.72
N GLU A 22 11.62 -22.09 -7.28
CA GLU A 22 10.52 -21.78 -6.37
C GLU A 22 11.05 -21.38 -4.99
N VAL A 23 12.05 -22.07 -4.45
CA VAL A 23 12.70 -21.68 -3.19
C VAL A 23 13.40 -20.32 -3.31
N ALA A 24 14.12 -20.08 -4.42
CA ALA A 24 14.75 -18.79 -4.68
C ALA A 24 13.71 -17.66 -4.79
N ARG A 25 12.60 -17.91 -5.49
CA ARG A 25 11.48 -16.97 -5.58
C ARG A 25 10.89 -16.65 -4.21
N ARG A 26 10.55 -17.68 -3.42
CA ARG A 26 10.02 -17.50 -2.05
C ARG A 26 10.99 -16.81 -1.10
N ALA A 27 12.29 -17.07 -1.26
CA ALA A 27 13.32 -16.38 -0.49
C ALA A 27 13.42 -14.90 -0.91
N ALA A 28 13.38 -14.61 -2.20
CA ALA A 28 13.36 -13.23 -2.73
C ALA A 28 12.11 -12.48 -2.24
N ASP A 29 10.93 -13.10 -2.31
CA ASP A 29 9.67 -12.52 -1.83
C ASP A 29 9.73 -12.17 -0.33
N ARG A 30 10.32 -13.04 0.49
CA ARG A 30 10.52 -12.78 1.93
C ARG A 30 11.53 -11.68 2.24
N VAL A 31 12.57 -11.56 1.45
CA VAL A 31 13.62 -10.54 1.64
C VAL A 31 13.15 -9.18 1.13
N VAL A 32 12.26 -9.14 0.14
CA VAL A 32 11.79 -7.92 -0.53
C VAL A 32 10.31 -7.66 -0.25
N ALA A 33 9.71 -8.35 0.73
CA ALA A 33 8.33 -8.11 1.11
C ALA A 33 8.10 -6.63 1.44
N ARG A 34 7.02 -6.06 0.89
CA ARG A 34 6.63 -4.67 1.13
C ARG A 34 6.38 -4.44 2.62
N ARG A 35 7.23 -3.65 3.23
CA ARG A 35 7.14 -3.28 4.67
C ARG A 35 6.65 -1.86 4.89
N TRP A 36 6.48 -1.08 3.82
CA TRP A 36 6.17 0.34 3.86
C TRP A 36 5.01 0.67 2.94
N PHE A 37 4.19 1.61 3.36
CA PHE A 37 3.23 2.20 2.44
C PHE A 37 4.00 3.00 1.38
N ARG A 38 3.71 2.72 0.11
CA ARG A 38 4.35 3.42 -1.01
C ARG A 38 3.49 4.57 -1.51
N PRO A 39 4.10 5.63 -2.08
CA PRO A 39 3.35 6.68 -2.76
C PRO A 39 2.43 6.13 -3.86
N PRO A 40 1.37 6.90 -4.24
CA PRO A 40 0.46 6.51 -5.31
C PRO A 40 1.19 6.15 -6.61
N GLY A 41 0.74 5.09 -7.27
CA GLY A 41 1.29 4.64 -8.54
C GLY A 41 2.63 3.90 -8.44
N ALA A 42 3.04 3.48 -7.24
CA ALA A 42 4.26 2.69 -7.07
C ALA A 42 4.13 1.33 -7.77
N ALA A 43 5.17 0.97 -8.53
CA ALA A 43 5.33 -0.36 -9.09
C ALA A 43 5.37 -1.43 -7.98
N PRO A 44 5.18 -2.72 -8.29
CA PRO A 44 5.40 -3.82 -7.34
C PRO A 44 6.78 -3.70 -6.67
N GLU A 45 6.89 -4.09 -5.40
CA GLU A 45 8.01 -3.70 -4.52
C GLU A 45 9.40 -3.99 -5.14
N VAL A 46 9.59 -5.16 -5.76
CA VAL A 46 10.87 -5.52 -6.40
C VAL A 46 11.20 -4.57 -7.55
N ALA A 47 10.24 -4.31 -8.43
CA ALA A 47 10.40 -3.40 -9.57
C ALA A 47 10.61 -1.96 -9.10
N PHE A 48 9.87 -1.55 -8.07
CA PHE A 48 10.01 -0.23 -7.44
C PHE A 48 11.41 -0.03 -6.87
N LEU A 49 11.93 -0.97 -6.10
CA LEU A 49 13.27 -0.88 -5.52
C LEU A 49 14.38 -0.88 -6.57
N ALA A 50 14.17 -1.60 -7.69
CA ALA A 50 15.12 -1.66 -8.80
C ALA A 50 15.15 -0.36 -9.62
N SER A 51 13.99 0.32 -9.79
CA SER A 51 13.88 1.52 -10.63
C SER A 51 14.03 2.83 -9.86
N CYS A 52 13.77 2.85 -8.55
CA CYS A 52 13.82 4.07 -7.73
C CYS A 52 15.27 4.56 -7.52
N THR A 53 15.61 5.70 -8.09
CA THR A 53 16.93 6.36 -7.92
C THR A 53 17.07 7.15 -6.62
N ARG A 54 16.04 7.20 -5.79
CA ARG A 54 16.02 7.94 -4.50
C ARG A 54 16.24 9.46 -4.66
N CYS A 55 15.94 10.00 -5.84
CA CYS A 55 16.19 11.42 -6.19
C CYS A 55 15.43 12.40 -5.29
N GLY A 56 14.26 12.01 -4.76
CA GLY A 56 13.44 12.85 -3.87
C GLY A 56 12.40 13.71 -4.59
N ALA A 57 12.34 13.75 -5.91
CA ALA A 57 11.39 14.58 -6.65
C ALA A 57 9.92 14.39 -6.20
N CYS A 58 9.51 13.14 -5.89
CA CYS A 58 8.18 12.86 -5.36
C CYS A 58 7.94 13.40 -3.94
N VAL A 59 9.00 13.55 -3.13
CA VAL A 59 8.93 14.14 -1.79
C VAL A 59 8.71 15.64 -1.92
N ASP A 60 9.48 16.30 -2.79
CA ASP A 60 9.51 17.75 -2.94
C ASP A 60 8.20 18.32 -3.49
N VAL A 61 7.53 17.58 -4.40
CA VAL A 61 6.26 18.00 -5.01
C VAL A 61 5.01 17.64 -4.20
N CYS A 62 5.16 16.95 -3.06
CA CYS A 62 4.01 16.52 -2.26
C CYS A 62 3.41 17.70 -1.47
N PRO A 63 2.20 18.20 -1.81
CA PRO A 63 1.64 19.39 -1.15
C PRO A 63 1.28 19.15 0.32
N ALA A 64 1.04 17.89 0.69
CA ALA A 64 0.73 17.49 2.06
C ALA A 64 1.98 17.10 2.86
N HIS A 65 3.17 17.08 2.25
CA HIS A 65 4.40 16.57 2.86
C HIS A 65 4.25 15.16 3.48
N ALA A 66 3.36 14.35 2.87
CA ALA A 66 3.04 13.00 3.34
C ALA A 66 4.12 11.98 2.98
N ILE A 67 4.95 12.28 1.97
CA ILE A 67 6.00 11.38 1.51
C ILE A 67 7.28 11.67 2.26
N ARG A 68 7.84 10.63 2.86
CA ARG A 68 9.11 10.66 3.59
C ARG A 68 10.13 9.72 2.95
N ARG A 69 11.40 9.88 3.31
CA ARG A 69 12.45 8.92 2.94
C ARG A 69 12.50 7.80 3.98
N ALA A 70 12.54 6.56 3.53
CA ALA A 70 12.73 5.41 4.41
C ALA A 70 14.04 5.54 5.19
N PRO A 71 14.06 5.16 6.47
CA PRO A 71 15.26 5.29 7.33
C PRO A 71 16.38 4.35 6.84
N ALA A 72 17.62 4.62 7.30
CA ALA A 72 18.78 3.80 6.96
C ALA A 72 18.62 2.33 7.38
N SER A 73 17.86 2.06 8.45
CA SER A 73 17.53 0.72 8.92
C SER A 73 16.58 -0.06 8.01
N ALA A 74 16.01 0.57 6.98
CA ALA A 74 15.09 -0.08 6.05
C ALA A 74 15.79 -1.01 5.02
N GLY A 75 17.09 -1.23 5.13
CA GLY A 75 17.85 -2.11 4.24
C GLY A 75 17.76 -1.67 2.78
N LEU A 76 17.32 -2.55 1.87
CA LEU A 76 17.20 -2.24 0.45
C LEU A 76 16.25 -1.06 0.16
N ALA A 77 15.27 -0.83 1.04
CA ALA A 77 14.34 0.28 0.91
C ALA A 77 14.88 1.61 1.43
N ALA A 78 16.06 1.65 2.06
CA ALA A 78 16.63 2.87 2.64
C ALA A 78 16.68 4.02 1.62
N GLY A 79 16.23 5.20 2.05
CA GLY A 79 16.17 6.41 1.23
C GLY A 79 15.07 6.45 0.17
N THR A 80 14.35 5.35 -0.08
CA THR A 80 13.21 5.34 -0.99
C THR A 80 11.99 6.05 -0.38
N PRO A 81 11.06 6.60 -1.21
CA PRO A 81 9.88 7.26 -0.70
C PRO A 81 8.90 6.29 -0.03
N ILE A 82 8.40 6.69 1.14
CA ILE A 82 7.40 5.98 1.92
C ILE A 82 6.30 6.94 2.39
N LEU A 83 5.16 6.38 2.73
CA LEU A 83 4.09 7.05 3.47
C LEU A 83 4.01 6.49 4.89
N GLU A 84 3.67 7.33 5.85
CA GLU A 84 3.34 6.97 7.22
C GLU A 84 1.96 7.55 7.56
N PRO A 85 0.88 6.89 7.10
CA PRO A 85 -0.47 7.45 7.17
C PRO A 85 -0.97 7.79 8.57
N SER A 86 -0.39 7.17 9.61
CA SER A 86 -0.67 7.49 11.02
C SER A 86 -0.06 8.80 11.49
N ILE A 87 0.94 9.32 10.77
CA ILE A 87 1.63 10.59 11.08
C ILE A 87 1.13 11.69 10.16
N GLN A 88 1.19 11.45 8.84
CA GLN A 88 0.77 12.38 7.80
C GLN A 88 0.12 11.62 6.64
N ALA A 89 -1.18 11.82 6.47
CA ALA A 89 -1.98 11.15 5.46
C ALA A 89 -1.75 11.72 4.05
N CYS A 90 -1.92 10.88 3.04
CA CYS A 90 -2.00 11.31 1.64
C CYS A 90 -3.35 12.00 1.38
N VAL A 91 -3.34 13.19 0.78
CA VAL A 91 -4.56 14.00 0.55
C VAL A 91 -5.26 13.70 -0.78
N VAL A 92 -4.85 12.66 -1.50
CA VAL A 92 -5.51 12.20 -2.74
C VAL A 92 -5.57 13.31 -3.81
N CYS A 93 -4.41 13.89 -4.16
CA CYS A 93 -4.32 14.94 -5.20
C CYS A 93 -4.88 14.44 -6.54
N VAL A 94 -5.68 15.25 -7.21
CA VAL A 94 -6.36 14.89 -8.47
C VAL A 94 -5.36 14.46 -9.55
N ASP A 95 -4.24 15.17 -9.69
CA ASP A 95 -3.24 14.99 -10.74
C ASP A 95 -2.06 14.10 -10.35
N ILE A 96 -2.04 13.55 -9.13
CA ILE A 96 -1.02 12.65 -8.58
C ILE A 96 0.41 13.18 -8.86
N PRO A 97 0.78 14.39 -8.37
CA PRO A 97 2.02 15.06 -8.75
C PRO A 97 3.27 14.25 -8.41
N CYS A 98 3.23 13.45 -7.34
CA CYS A 98 4.34 12.58 -6.95
C CYS A 98 4.69 11.51 -7.99
N ALA A 99 3.69 10.94 -8.68
CA ALA A 99 3.92 9.98 -9.75
C ALA A 99 4.38 10.69 -11.02
N ARG A 100 3.80 11.84 -11.35
CA ARG A 100 4.20 12.64 -12.51
C ARG A 100 5.65 13.14 -12.44
N ALA A 101 6.12 13.46 -11.25
CA ALA A 101 7.48 13.93 -11.04
C ALA A 101 8.55 12.83 -11.05
N CYS A 102 8.14 11.55 -11.12
CA CYS A 102 9.09 10.43 -11.08
C CYS A 102 9.82 10.27 -12.42
N PRO A 103 11.17 10.48 -12.47
CA PRO A 103 11.91 10.42 -13.73
C PRO A 103 12.20 8.99 -14.22
N THR A 104 12.02 7.99 -13.34
CA THR A 104 12.40 6.60 -13.62
C THR A 104 11.22 5.64 -13.73
N SER A 105 10.00 6.17 -13.71
CA SER A 105 8.77 5.37 -13.71
C SER A 105 8.66 4.34 -12.56
N ALA A 106 9.40 4.56 -11.45
CA ALA A 106 9.17 3.82 -10.22
C ALA A 106 7.78 4.12 -9.64
N LEU A 107 7.28 5.34 -9.90
CA LEU A 107 5.88 5.75 -9.70
C LEU A 107 5.31 6.10 -11.07
N VAL A 108 4.12 5.59 -11.37
CA VAL A 108 3.41 5.85 -12.64
C VAL A 108 1.98 6.27 -12.32
N VAL A 109 1.46 7.26 -13.04
CA VAL A 109 0.03 7.61 -12.95
C VAL A 109 -0.76 6.52 -13.65
N PRO A 110 -1.63 5.77 -12.95
CA PRO A 110 -2.45 4.76 -13.60
C PRO A 110 -3.43 5.40 -14.59
N PRO A 111 -3.81 4.70 -15.68
CA PRO A 111 -4.75 5.23 -16.66
C PRO A 111 -6.11 5.56 -16.04
N ASP A 112 -6.55 4.78 -15.05
CA ASP A 112 -7.81 4.97 -14.31
C ASP A 112 -7.65 5.93 -13.11
N GLY A 113 -6.53 6.62 -13.01
CA GLY A 113 -6.23 7.54 -11.92
C GLY A 113 -6.30 6.87 -10.55
N TRP A 114 -7.07 7.44 -9.64
CA TRP A 114 -7.21 6.91 -8.27
C TRP A 114 -8.02 5.61 -8.18
N ASP A 115 -8.82 5.25 -9.16
CA ASP A 115 -9.60 4.00 -9.14
C ASP A 115 -8.70 2.76 -9.24
N GLY A 116 -7.51 2.89 -9.85
CA GLY A 116 -6.46 1.87 -9.91
C GLY A 116 -5.49 1.86 -8.72
N ILE A 117 -5.67 2.72 -7.71
CA ILE A 117 -4.71 2.86 -6.60
C ILE A 117 -5.27 2.30 -5.30
N ARG A 118 -4.47 1.46 -4.64
CA ARG A 118 -4.71 0.99 -3.27
C ARG A 118 -3.42 1.15 -2.45
N LEU A 119 -3.41 2.15 -1.55
CA LEU A 119 -2.26 2.42 -0.69
C LEU A 119 -2.23 1.49 0.52
N GLY A 120 -3.40 1.18 1.06
CA GLY A 120 -3.57 0.32 2.23
C GLY A 120 -4.99 -0.19 2.37
N VAL A 121 -5.19 -1.12 3.28
CA VAL A 121 -6.49 -1.67 3.67
C VAL A 121 -6.93 -1.02 4.98
N LEU A 122 -8.08 -0.33 4.93
CA LEU A 122 -8.67 0.34 6.08
C LEU A 122 -9.51 -0.64 6.91
N SER A 123 -9.38 -0.58 8.23
CA SER A 123 -10.22 -1.31 9.18
C SER A 123 -10.76 -0.38 10.25
N LEU A 124 -11.93 -0.73 10.81
CA LEU A 124 -12.62 -0.01 11.87
C LEU A 124 -12.73 -0.92 13.10
N ASP A 125 -12.26 -0.43 14.23
CA ASP A 125 -12.49 -0.98 15.56
C ASP A 125 -13.77 -0.38 16.13
N VAL A 126 -14.84 -1.17 16.14
CA VAL A 126 -16.17 -0.75 16.59
C VAL A 126 -16.21 -0.53 18.11
N ASP A 127 -15.40 -1.27 18.86
CA ASP A 127 -15.35 -1.15 20.32
C ASP A 127 -14.67 0.15 20.76
N ARG A 128 -13.88 0.75 19.88
CA ARG A 128 -13.18 2.00 20.13
C ARG A 128 -13.89 3.22 19.53
N CYS A 129 -14.75 2.99 18.55
CA CYS A 129 -15.43 4.07 17.85
C CYS A 129 -16.61 4.60 18.68
N ILE A 130 -16.56 5.87 19.07
CA ILE A 130 -17.56 6.51 19.96
C ILE A 130 -18.98 6.49 19.42
N THR A 131 -19.17 6.38 18.10
CA THR A 131 -20.53 6.31 17.51
C THR A 131 -21.26 5.01 17.84
N PHE A 132 -20.54 3.92 18.13
CA PHE A 132 -21.12 2.66 18.58
C PHE A 132 -21.47 2.68 20.08
N HIS A 133 -21.01 3.71 20.80
CA HIS A 133 -21.31 3.96 22.22
C HIS A 133 -22.31 5.12 22.42
N GLY A 134 -23.04 5.48 21.37
CA GLY A 134 -24.11 6.46 21.46
C GLY A 134 -23.71 7.93 21.29
N ALA A 135 -22.43 8.22 21.03
CA ALA A 135 -21.98 9.59 20.76
C ALA A 135 -22.13 9.94 19.27
N SER A 136 -22.56 11.15 18.96
CA SER A 136 -22.55 11.65 17.58
C SER A 136 -21.14 12.05 17.16
N CYS A 137 -20.69 11.59 15.96
CA CYS A 137 -19.38 11.94 15.41
C CYS A 137 -19.44 12.11 13.87
N GLY A 138 -18.81 11.23 13.10
CA GLY A 138 -18.76 11.28 11.63
C GLY A 138 -17.59 12.08 11.06
N VAL A 139 -16.59 12.46 11.87
CA VAL A 139 -15.41 13.20 11.42
C VAL A 139 -14.69 12.44 10.30
N CYS A 140 -14.51 11.13 10.45
CA CYS A 140 -13.83 10.30 9.46
C CYS A 140 -14.50 10.32 8.06
N ALA A 141 -15.83 10.28 8.00
CA ALA A 141 -16.58 10.35 6.75
C ALA A 141 -16.50 11.75 6.12
N ARG A 142 -16.66 12.81 6.92
CA ARG A 142 -16.55 14.19 6.43
C ARG A 142 -15.13 14.56 5.95
N SER A 143 -14.12 13.96 6.55
CA SER A 143 -12.72 14.22 6.17
C SER A 143 -12.25 13.34 5.01
N CYS A 144 -13.05 12.36 4.56
CA CYS A 144 -12.64 11.44 3.50
C CYS A 144 -12.52 12.16 2.15
N PRO A 145 -11.34 12.23 1.52
CA PRO A 145 -11.19 12.91 0.23
C PRO A 145 -11.87 12.17 -0.93
N VAL A 146 -12.17 10.88 -0.75
CA VAL A 146 -12.92 10.05 -1.72
C VAL A 146 -14.43 10.15 -1.49
N GLY A 147 -14.84 10.61 -0.31
CA GLY A 147 -16.23 10.78 0.07
C GLY A 147 -16.95 9.45 0.32
N GLU A 148 -18.28 9.47 0.07
CA GLU A 148 -19.17 8.35 0.38
C GLU A 148 -18.90 7.08 -0.42
N ARG A 149 -18.11 7.14 -1.48
CA ARG A 149 -17.67 5.94 -2.21
C ARG A 149 -16.78 5.04 -1.35
N ALA A 150 -16.04 5.62 -0.39
CA ALA A 150 -15.11 4.91 0.48
C ALA A 150 -15.61 4.79 1.92
N LEU A 151 -16.24 5.85 2.44
CA LEU A 151 -16.62 5.95 3.83
C LEU A 151 -17.89 6.78 3.98
N ALA A 152 -18.99 6.12 4.27
CA ALA A 152 -20.29 6.74 4.46
C ALA A 152 -20.72 6.68 5.94
N MET A 153 -21.81 7.36 6.27
CA MET A 153 -22.51 7.20 7.56
C MET A 153 -23.83 6.48 7.31
N ASP A 154 -24.17 5.52 8.16
CA ASP A 154 -25.49 4.90 8.14
C ASP A 154 -26.57 5.81 8.78
N ARG A 155 -27.83 5.35 8.76
CA ARG A 155 -28.97 6.09 9.37
C ARG A 155 -28.84 6.23 10.89
N GLY A 156 -28.04 5.38 11.53
CA GLY A 156 -27.75 5.42 12.96
C GLY A 156 -26.55 6.31 13.31
N GLY A 157 -25.95 6.99 12.33
CA GLY A 157 -24.77 7.84 12.54
C GLY A 157 -23.47 7.07 12.77
N ARG A 158 -23.39 5.82 12.27
CA ARG A 158 -22.20 4.96 12.38
C ARG A 158 -21.43 4.92 11.05
N PRO A 159 -20.09 4.92 11.07
CA PRO A 159 -19.30 4.84 9.85
C PRO A 159 -19.41 3.46 9.19
N VAL A 160 -19.63 3.46 7.89
CA VAL A 160 -19.67 2.28 7.02
C VAL A 160 -18.52 2.37 6.04
N LEU A 161 -17.59 1.42 6.14
CA LEU A 161 -16.47 1.30 5.20
C LEU A 161 -16.94 0.62 3.91
N LYS A 162 -16.51 1.16 2.78
CA LYS A 162 -16.70 0.60 1.44
C LYS A 162 -15.32 0.32 0.84
N PRO A 163 -14.78 -0.89 1.05
CA PRO A 163 -13.40 -1.21 0.68
C PRO A 163 -13.11 -1.02 -0.81
N GLU A 164 -14.10 -1.27 -1.67
CA GLU A 164 -14.02 -1.14 -3.13
C GLU A 164 -13.74 0.30 -3.59
N GLY A 165 -14.24 1.29 -2.84
CA GLY A 165 -13.99 2.71 -3.11
C GLY A 165 -12.82 3.31 -2.32
N CYS A 166 -12.32 2.60 -1.30
CA CYS A 166 -11.30 3.13 -0.42
C CYS A 166 -9.90 3.01 -1.01
N VAL A 167 -9.20 4.12 -1.20
CA VAL A 167 -7.81 4.14 -1.69
C VAL A 167 -6.76 3.93 -0.59
N GLY A 168 -7.16 3.87 0.69
CA GLY A 168 -6.23 3.66 1.81
C GLY A 168 -5.30 4.84 2.09
N CYS A 169 -5.77 6.08 1.90
CA CYS A 169 -4.95 7.29 2.06
C CYS A 169 -4.59 7.64 3.51
N GLY A 170 -5.39 7.22 4.49
CA GLY A 170 -5.15 7.44 5.92
C GLY A 170 -5.74 8.74 6.51
N VAL A 171 -6.38 9.60 5.72
CA VAL A 171 -6.97 10.86 6.24
C VAL A 171 -7.97 10.60 7.37
N CYS A 172 -8.81 9.58 7.25
CA CYS A 172 -9.76 9.20 8.31
C CYS A 172 -9.08 8.69 9.58
N VAL A 173 -7.88 8.11 9.47
CA VAL A 173 -7.08 7.63 10.61
C VAL A 173 -6.54 8.82 11.41
N THR A 174 -5.95 9.80 10.73
CA THR A 174 -5.41 11.02 11.37
C THR A 174 -6.51 11.96 11.87
N ALA A 175 -7.67 11.97 11.21
CA ALA A 175 -8.82 12.79 11.61
C ALA A 175 -9.64 12.19 12.76
N CYS A 176 -9.43 10.93 13.12
CA CYS A 176 -10.18 10.27 14.17
C CYS A 176 -10.00 10.96 15.52
N VAL A 177 -11.11 11.17 16.23
CA VAL A 177 -11.12 11.86 17.52
C VAL A 177 -10.69 10.98 18.70
N THR A 178 -10.63 9.65 18.50
CA THR A 178 -10.20 8.73 19.57
C THR A 178 -8.67 8.56 19.56
N THR A 179 -8.11 8.34 20.75
CA THR A 179 -6.68 8.06 20.92
C THR A 179 -6.51 6.79 21.75
N PRO A 180 -5.96 5.71 21.15
CA PRO A 180 -5.60 5.57 19.74
C PRO A 180 -6.81 5.63 18.80
N SER A 181 -6.55 5.94 17.52
CA SER A 181 -7.60 5.99 16.49
C SER A 181 -8.40 4.68 16.43
N SER A 182 -9.72 4.78 16.26
CA SER A 182 -10.58 3.62 15.99
C SER A 182 -10.44 3.10 14.55
N LEU A 183 -9.71 3.82 13.71
CA LEU A 183 -9.41 3.42 12.34
C LEU A 183 -7.93 3.07 12.22
N SER A 184 -7.61 2.02 11.50
CA SER A 184 -6.24 1.60 11.25
C SER A 184 -6.04 1.19 9.79
N LEU A 185 -4.80 1.31 9.32
CA LEU A 185 -4.40 0.89 7.98
C LEU A 185 -3.39 -0.24 8.06
N ALA A 186 -3.64 -1.29 7.29
CA ALA A 186 -2.68 -2.34 7.00
C ALA A 186 -2.12 -2.19 5.58
N LEU A 187 -0.95 -2.75 5.33
CA LEU A 187 -0.41 -2.86 3.97
C LEU A 187 -1.33 -3.75 3.13
N VAL A 188 -1.47 -3.41 1.85
CA VAL A 188 -2.16 -4.28 0.90
C VAL A 188 -1.34 -5.56 0.76
N PRO A 189 -1.95 -6.75 0.95
CA PRO A 189 -1.28 -8.01 0.67
C PRO A 189 -0.80 -8.04 -0.79
N GLU A 190 0.38 -8.62 -1.02
CA GLU A 190 1.01 -8.64 -2.36
C GLU A 190 0.16 -9.38 -3.39
N GLU A 191 -0.69 -10.31 -2.93
CA GLU A 191 -1.65 -11.08 -3.73
C GLU A 191 -2.80 -10.21 -4.30
N LEU A 192 -2.99 -8.99 -3.78
CA LEU A 192 -4.04 -8.05 -4.16
C LEU A 192 -3.49 -6.79 -4.89
N LEU A 193 -2.20 -6.77 -5.19
CA LEU A 193 -1.52 -5.76 -5.98
C LEU A 193 -1.31 -6.26 -7.41
#